data_98ee8aceb5c3c1399d250b5cbe7aff06
#
_entry.id   98ee8aceb5c3c1399d250b5cbe7aff06
#
_cell.length_a   1.000
_cell.length_b   1.000
_cell.length_c   1.000
_cell.angle_alpha   90.00
_cell.angle_beta   90.00
_cell.angle_gamma   90.00
#
_symmetry.space_group_name_H-M   'P 1'
#
loop_
_entity.id
_entity.type
_entity.pdbx_description
1 polymer ?
#
loop_
_entity_poly.entity_id
_entity_poly.type
_entity_poly.pdbx_seq_one_letter_code
_entity_poly.pdbx_strand_id
1 'polypeptide(L)'
;TRLTKVTGVQTCALPISFEDVVVDESKILKGIGEGFTMTKDWFVEARLGIAARCVGGAERVLEVANEWAANRVQGGQIIRDYQVIEHMLVDMTMEIMAAKSLLYRVCWEISGDMDRKLKHARASAIKLWCSEMVNRVTDMGVQILGGRGYMRENPVERLWRDQRVDRIWEGTSEIQRNVIGGMIKKRGTDLYTEWAYEE
;
A
#
# COMPACT_ATOMS: atom_id res chain seq x y z
N THR A 1 -9.95 8.12 -30.17
CA THR A 1 -9.19 7.19 -29.29
C THR A 1 -9.53 5.77 -29.68
N ARG A 2 -8.60 5.01 -30.31
CA ARG A 2 -8.78 3.56 -30.48
C ARG A 2 -8.50 2.90 -29.14
N LEU A 3 -9.55 2.61 -28.40
CA LEU A 3 -9.51 1.72 -27.25
C LEU A 3 -9.33 0.29 -27.78
N THR A 4 -8.11 -0.21 -27.77
CA THR A 4 -7.89 -1.65 -27.83
C THR A 4 -8.51 -2.26 -26.58
N LYS A 5 -9.26 -3.36 -26.72
CA LYS A 5 -9.84 -4.10 -25.60
C LYS A 5 -8.74 -4.45 -24.60
N VAL A 6 -8.68 -3.71 -23.52
CA VAL A 6 -7.80 -4.02 -22.39
C VAL A 6 -8.67 -4.59 -21.29
N THR A 7 -8.40 -5.81 -20.90
CA THR A 7 -9.13 -6.53 -19.87
C THR A 7 -8.40 -6.40 -18.52
N GLY A 8 -9.10 -5.91 -17.51
CA GLY A 8 -8.65 -6.01 -16.11
C GLY A 8 -7.64 -4.94 -15.67
N VAL A 9 -6.72 -5.34 -14.83
CA VAL A 9 -5.77 -4.49 -14.06
C VAL A 9 -4.87 -3.56 -14.90
N GLN A 10 -4.80 -3.78 -16.20
CA GLN A 10 -3.95 -2.98 -17.11
C GLN A 10 -4.47 -1.56 -17.36
N THR A 11 -5.72 -1.25 -17.05
CA THR A 11 -6.32 0.08 -17.30
C THR A 11 -5.62 1.20 -16.53
N CYS A 12 -5.09 0.94 -15.34
CA CYS A 12 -4.36 1.94 -14.55
C CYS A 12 -2.94 2.23 -15.07
N ALA A 13 -2.42 1.42 -15.98
CA ALA A 13 -1.09 1.57 -16.56
C ALA A 13 -1.12 2.03 -18.02
N LEU A 14 -2.31 2.28 -18.59
CA LEU A 14 -2.44 2.75 -19.97
C LEU A 14 -2.24 4.26 -20.06
N PRO A 15 -1.43 4.76 -21.00
CA PRO A 15 -1.37 6.18 -21.29
C PRO A 15 -2.70 6.65 -21.86
N ILE A 16 -3.18 7.81 -21.39
CA ILE A 16 -4.34 8.53 -21.92
C ILE A 16 -3.82 9.80 -22.58
N SER A 17 -4.08 9.97 -23.85
CA SER A 17 -3.72 11.17 -24.59
C SER A 17 -4.97 12.01 -24.86
N PHE A 18 -4.83 13.33 -24.69
CA PHE A 18 -5.85 14.31 -25.02
C PHE A 18 -5.31 15.13 -26.19
N GLU A 19 -5.97 15.09 -27.33
CA GLU A 19 -5.58 15.78 -28.56
C GLU A 19 -6.69 16.76 -28.97
N ASP A 20 -6.35 18.05 -29.07
CA ASP A 20 -7.24 19.14 -29.50
C ASP A 20 -8.58 19.21 -28.75
N VAL A 21 -8.59 18.82 -27.47
CA VAL A 21 -9.79 18.91 -26.64
C VAL A 21 -9.98 20.34 -26.16
N VAL A 22 -11.02 21.01 -26.63
CA VAL A 22 -11.39 22.36 -26.18
C VAL A 22 -12.12 22.26 -24.85
N VAL A 23 -11.62 23.00 -23.84
CA VAL A 23 -12.20 23.05 -22.51
C VAL A 23 -12.49 24.53 -22.17
N ASP A 24 -13.69 24.80 -21.69
CA ASP A 24 -14.12 26.12 -21.25
C ASP A 24 -13.31 26.57 -20.02
N GLU A 25 -12.95 27.86 -19.96
CA GLU A 25 -12.15 28.42 -18.86
C GLU A 25 -12.80 28.22 -17.48
N SER A 26 -14.13 28.17 -17.40
CA SER A 26 -14.85 27.86 -16.15
C SER A 26 -14.56 26.47 -15.58
N LYS A 27 -13.95 25.57 -16.36
CA LYS A 27 -13.53 24.23 -15.95
C LYS A 27 -12.12 24.19 -15.40
N ILE A 28 -11.40 25.30 -15.43
CA ILE A 28 -10.05 25.40 -14.86
C ILE A 28 -10.18 25.37 -13.33
N LEU A 29 -9.54 24.40 -12.72
CA LEU A 29 -9.46 24.29 -11.26
C LEU A 29 -8.32 25.16 -10.73
N LYS A 30 -8.61 26.08 -9.80
CA LYS A 30 -7.65 27.10 -9.28
C LYS A 30 -7.15 28.04 -10.38
N GLY A 31 -5.87 27.98 -10.75
CA GLY A 31 -5.24 28.87 -11.72
C GLY A 31 -4.47 28.11 -12.80
N ILE A 32 -4.15 28.80 -13.89
CA ILE A 32 -3.32 28.26 -14.97
C ILE A 32 -1.94 27.89 -14.41
N GLY A 33 -1.49 26.65 -14.67
CA GLY A 33 -0.21 26.14 -14.20
C GLY A 33 -0.22 25.51 -12.79
N GLU A 34 -1.34 25.56 -12.06
CA GLU A 34 -1.43 25.00 -10.69
C GLU A 34 -1.81 23.51 -10.62
N GLY A 35 -2.17 22.89 -11.74
CA GLY A 35 -2.66 21.50 -11.77
C GLY A 35 -1.70 20.50 -11.11
N PHE A 36 -0.40 20.63 -11.33
CA PHE A 36 0.57 19.73 -10.70
C PHE A 36 0.68 19.93 -9.17
N THR A 37 0.48 21.16 -8.70
CA THR A 37 0.45 21.48 -7.27
C THR A 37 -0.76 20.83 -6.59
N MET A 38 -1.93 20.91 -7.23
CA MET A 38 -3.15 20.22 -6.76
C MET A 38 -2.98 18.71 -6.72
N THR A 39 -2.39 18.13 -7.76
CA THR A 39 -2.09 16.70 -7.82
C THR A 39 -1.20 16.26 -6.66
N LYS A 40 -0.20 17.07 -6.30
CA LYS A 40 0.64 16.78 -5.13
C LYS A 40 -0.17 16.74 -3.83
N ASP A 41 -1.09 17.68 -3.63
CA ASP A 41 -1.93 17.72 -2.43
C ASP A 41 -2.82 16.47 -2.35
N TRP A 42 -3.44 16.11 -3.47
CA TRP A 42 -4.24 14.90 -3.57
C TRP A 42 -3.44 13.62 -3.26
N PHE A 43 -2.16 13.55 -3.63
CA PHE A 43 -1.31 12.40 -3.33
C PHE A 43 -1.14 12.13 -1.83
N VAL A 44 -1.34 13.08 -0.95
CA VAL A 44 -1.31 12.82 0.51
C VAL A 44 -2.44 11.87 0.88
N GLU A 45 -3.66 12.20 0.49
CA GLU A 45 -4.85 11.38 0.76
C GLU A 45 -4.80 10.03 0.03
N ALA A 46 -4.42 10.04 -1.25
CA ALA A 46 -4.32 8.83 -2.06
C ALA A 46 -3.33 7.81 -1.44
N ARG A 47 -2.17 8.27 -0.95
CA ARG A 47 -1.18 7.41 -0.30
C ARG A 47 -1.66 6.83 1.03
N LEU A 48 -2.42 7.60 1.81
CA LEU A 48 -3.08 7.08 3.02
C LEU A 48 -4.12 6.02 2.68
N GLY A 49 -4.92 6.25 1.63
CA GLY A 49 -5.89 5.29 1.13
C GLY A 49 -5.23 3.97 0.67
N ILE A 50 -4.09 4.04 -0.04
CA ILE A 50 -3.30 2.86 -0.41
C ILE A 50 -2.80 2.13 0.84
N ALA A 51 -2.23 2.84 1.81
CA ALA A 51 -1.73 2.23 3.02
C ALA A 51 -2.84 1.50 3.80
N ALA A 52 -4.02 2.11 3.93
CA ALA A 52 -5.18 1.50 4.57
C ALA A 52 -5.65 0.23 3.83
N ARG A 53 -5.71 0.29 2.48
CA ARG A 53 -6.05 -0.88 1.65
C ARG A 53 -5.02 -2.00 1.80
N CYS A 54 -3.73 -1.70 1.85
CA CYS A 54 -2.67 -2.68 2.07
C CYS A 54 -2.84 -3.39 3.43
N VAL A 55 -3.14 -2.65 4.49
CA VAL A 55 -3.39 -3.23 5.82
C VAL A 55 -4.61 -4.16 5.78
N GLY A 56 -5.75 -3.70 5.25
CA GLY A 56 -6.95 -4.52 5.15
C GLY A 56 -6.77 -5.76 4.27
N GLY A 57 -6.02 -5.63 3.16
CA GLY A 57 -5.67 -6.77 2.31
C GLY A 57 -4.78 -7.79 3.02
N ALA A 58 -3.80 -7.34 3.79
CA ALA A 58 -2.93 -8.19 4.59
C ALA A 58 -3.70 -8.92 5.71
N GLU A 59 -4.61 -8.22 6.42
CA GLU A 59 -5.49 -8.82 7.44
C GLU A 59 -6.34 -9.95 6.83
N ARG A 60 -6.91 -9.71 5.64
CA ARG A 60 -7.71 -10.74 4.96
C ARG A 60 -6.87 -11.95 4.57
N VAL A 61 -5.66 -11.76 4.10
CA VAL A 61 -4.75 -12.87 3.76
C VAL A 61 -4.38 -13.67 5.01
N LEU A 62 -4.05 -13.00 6.12
CA LEU A 62 -3.76 -13.66 7.39
C LEU A 62 -4.94 -14.50 7.88
N GLU A 63 -6.16 -13.96 7.82
CA GLU A 63 -7.38 -14.67 8.20
C GLU A 63 -7.53 -15.98 7.41
N VAL A 64 -7.46 -15.90 6.06
CA VAL A 64 -7.59 -17.08 5.19
C VAL A 64 -6.47 -18.08 5.41
N ALA A 65 -5.22 -17.60 5.55
CA ALA A 65 -4.07 -18.47 5.78
C ALA A 65 -4.16 -19.20 7.13
N ASN A 66 -4.57 -18.51 8.19
CA ASN A 66 -4.74 -19.10 9.51
C ASN A 66 -5.89 -20.12 9.55
N GLU A 67 -7.02 -19.83 8.92
CA GLU A 67 -8.15 -20.77 8.78
C GLU A 67 -7.73 -22.03 8.01
N TRP A 68 -7.03 -21.84 6.88
CA TRP A 68 -6.50 -22.96 6.10
C TRP A 68 -5.53 -23.80 6.91
N ALA A 69 -4.57 -23.17 7.57
CA ALA A 69 -3.56 -23.85 8.38
C ALA A 69 -4.16 -24.65 9.53
N ALA A 70 -5.26 -24.16 10.12
CA ALA A 70 -5.97 -24.82 11.22
C ALA A 70 -6.75 -26.09 10.79
N ASN A 71 -7.08 -26.23 9.51
CA ASN A 71 -7.94 -27.30 9.01
C ASN A 71 -7.22 -28.27 8.05
N ARG A 72 -6.10 -27.87 7.49
CA ARG A 72 -5.35 -28.69 6.51
C ARG A 72 -4.47 -29.71 7.23
N VAL A 73 -4.62 -30.98 6.84
CA VAL A 73 -3.76 -32.06 7.33
C VAL A 73 -2.75 -32.45 6.25
N GLN A 74 -1.48 -32.54 6.61
CA GLN A 74 -0.40 -33.10 5.82
C GLN A 74 0.63 -33.76 6.75
N GLY A 75 1.29 -34.81 6.29
CA GLY A 75 2.30 -35.53 7.12
C GLY A 75 1.75 -36.11 8.43
N GLY A 76 0.43 -36.36 8.49
CA GLY A 76 -0.24 -36.97 9.64
C GLY A 76 -0.72 -35.98 10.73
N GLN A 77 -0.53 -34.66 10.54
CA GLN A 77 -1.00 -33.64 11.49
C GLN A 77 -1.55 -32.39 10.79
N ILE A 78 -2.22 -31.54 11.55
CA ILE A 78 -2.67 -30.21 11.09
C ILE A 78 -1.43 -29.35 10.77
N ILE A 79 -1.42 -28.68 9.60
CA ILE A 79 -0.20 -27.97 9.17
C ILE A 79 0.15 -26.79 10.07
N ARG A 80 -0.79 -26.20 10.79
CA ARG A 80 -0.52 -25.14 11.77
C ARG A 80 0.41 -25.61 12.92
N ASP A 81 0.43 -26.90 13.22
CA ASP A 81 1.26 -27.48 14.28
C ASP A 81 2.72 -27.70 13.85
N TYR A 82 3.06 -27.42 12.59
CA TYR A 82 4.43 -27.35 12.14
C TYR A 82 5.02 -25.98 12.47
N GLN A 83 6.14 -25.94 13.16
CA GLN A 83 6.81 -24.72 13.60
C GLN A 83 7.06 -23.71 12.45
N VAL A 84 7.37 -24.19 11.25
CA VAL A 84 7.59 -23.32 10.07
C VAL A 84 6.32 -22.56 9.69
N ILE A 85 5.15 -23.16 9.80
CA ILE A 85 3.85 -22.50 9.50
C ILE A 85 3.48 -21.56 10.64
N GLU A 86 3.69 -21.97 11.89
CA GLU A 86 3.49 -21.12 13.05
C GLU A 86 4.31 -19.84 12.95
N HIS A 87 5.61 -19.93 12.63
CA HIS A 87 6.49 -18.77 12.46
C HIS A 87 6.00 -17.84 11.33
N MET A 88 5.58 -18.38 10.19
CA MET A 88 5.01 -17.57 9.12
C MET A 88 3.78 -16.78 9.57
N LEU A 89 2.87 -17.40 10.32
CA LEU A 89 1.68 -16.73 10.86
C LEU A 89 2.05 -15.64 11.88
N VAL A 90 3.08 -15.88 12.70
CA VAL A 90 3.62 -14.88 13.64
C VAL A 90 4.20 -13.70 12.87
N ASP A 91 5.06 -13.94 11.87
CA ASP A 91 5.66 -12.89 11.06
C ASP A 91 4.61 -12.02 10.35
N MET A 92 3.60 -12.66 9.73
CA MET A 92 2.47 -11.95 9.12
C MET A 92 1.74 -11.08 10.14
N THR A 93 1.49 -11.60 11.33
CA THR A 93 0.77 -10.88 12.41
C THR A 93 1.57 -9.66 12.87
N MET A 94 2.88 -9.81 13.10
CA MET A 94 3.76 -8.74 13.54
C MET A 94 3.91 -7.64 12.48
N GLU A 95 4.06 -8.00 11.22
CA GLU A 95 4.10 -7.07 10.09
C GLU A 95 2.82 -6.23 10.00
N ILE A 96 1.65 -6.87 10.11
CA ILE A 96 0.35 -6.20 10.06
C ILE A 96 0.18 -5.28 11.28
N MET A 97 0.49 -5.75 12.48
CA MET A 97 0.37 -4.98 13.71
C MET A 97 1.23 -3.71 13.65
N ALA A 98 2.47 -3.81 13.21
CA ALA A 98 3.37 -2.68 13.05
C ALA A 98 2.85 -1.69 12.01
N ALA A 99 2.41 -2.18 10.83
CA ALA A 99 1.88 -1.35 9.75
C ALA A 99 0.59 -0.62 10.17
N LYS A 100 -0.31 -1.31 10.85
CA LYS A 100 -1.57 -0.75 11.34
C LYS A 100 -1.34 0.34 12.38
N SER A 101 -0.45 0.11 13.33
CA SER A 101 -0.08 1.10 14.35
C SER A 101 0.54 2.34 13.72
N LEU A 102 1.46 2.17 12.76
CA LEU A 102 2.06 3.26 12.03
C LEU A 102 1.03 4.03 11.18
N LEU A 103 0.09 3.33 10.54
CA LEU A 103 -0.99 3.94 9.76
C LEU A 103 -1.85 4.86 10.64
N TYR A 104 -2.32 4.38 11.78
CA TYR A 104 -3.13 5.20 12.69
C TYR A 104 -2.35 6.39 13.23
N ARG A 105 -1.09 6.20 13.60
CA ARG A 105 -0.20 7.30 14.00
C ARG A 105 -0.13 8.37 12.92
N VAL A 106 0.20 7.99 11.69
CA VAL A 106 0.37 8.94 10.57
C VAL A 106 -0.96 9.63 10.22
N CYS A 107 -2.09 8.92 10.23
CA CYS A 107 -3.40 9.52 10.01
C CYS A 107 -3.72 10.58 11.08
N TRP A 108 -3.45 10.28 12.35
CA TRP A 108 -3.65 11.21 13.45
C TRP A 108 -2.75 12.45 13.31
N GLU A 109 -1.46 12.27 13.05
CA GLU A 109 -0.51 13.37 12.85
C GLU A 109 -0.92 14.28 11.66
N ILE A 110 -1.34 13.71 10.52
CA ILE A 110 -1.74 14.47 9.33
C ILE A 110 -3.07 15.22 9.54
N SER A 111 -3.94 14.74 10.41
CA SER A 111 -5.22 15.41 10.70
C SER A 111 -5.06 16.72 11.49
N GLY A 112 -3.90 16.91 12.13
CA GLY A 112 -3.57 18.14 12.85
C GLY A 112 -2.98 19.23 11.96
N ASP A 113 -2.57 20.33 12.60
CA ASP A 113 -1.91 21.46 11.93
C ASP A 113 -0.44 21.15 11.63
N MET A 114 -0.22 20.42 10.55
CA MET A 114 1.11 20.01 10.13
C MET A 114 1.52 20.72 8.83
N ASP A 115 2.77 21.14 8.74
CA ASP A 115 3.37 21.68 7.51
C ASP A 115 3.14 20.73 6.32
N ARG A 116 2.73 21.31 5.20
CA ARG A 116 2.40 20.57 3.96
C ARG A 116 3.52 19.61 3.52
N LYS A 117 4.78 20.03 3.60
CA LYS A 117 5.92 19.19 3.19
C LYS A 117 6.09 17.98 4.12
N LEU A 118 5.79 18.19 5.40
CA LEU A 118 5.82 17.12 6.39
C LEU A 118 4.67 16.13 6.18
N LYS A 119 3.44 16.62 5.88
CA LYS A 119 2.32 15.74 5.46
C LYS A 119 2.71 14.83 4.29
N HIS A 120 3.33 15.39 3.26
CA HIS A 120 3.83 14.60 2.13
C HIS A 120 4.89 13.56 2.53
N ALA A 121 5.80 13.91 3.42
CA ALA A 121 6.84 13.02 3.90
C ALA A 121 6.27 11.84 4.70
N ARG A 122 5.33 12.12 5.62
CA ARG A 122 4.61 11.11 6.41
C ARG A 122 3.78 10.18 5.52
N ALA A 123 3.01 10.75 4.59
CA ALA A 123 2.22 9.97 3.62
C ALA A 123 3.11 9.07 2.73
N SER A 124 4.29 9.55 2.34
CA SER A 124 5.28 8.75 1.60
C SER A 124 5.83 7.60 2.44
N ALA A 125 6.13 7.84 3.70
CA ALA A 125 6.67 6.83 4.61
C ALA A 125 5.67 5.70 4.85
N ILE A 126 4.41 6.03 5.16
CA ILE A 126 3.40 5.00 5.40
C ILE A 126 3.03 4.22 4.14
N LYS A 127 2.93 4.90 2.98
CA LYS A 127 2.68 4.23 1.70
C LYS A 127 3.79 3.23 1.38
N LEU A 128 5.04 3.63 1.52
CA LEU A 128 6.19 2.76 1.31
C LEU A 128 6.12 1.54 2.23
N TRP A 129 5.96 1.75 3.53
CA TRP A 129 5.95 0.67 4.51
C TRP A 129 4.82 -0.33 4.24
N CYS A 130 3.58 0.14 4.10
CA CYS A 130 2.43 -0.72 3.92
C CYS A 130 2.43 -1.48 2.58
N SER A 131 2.88 -0.84 1.49
CA SER A 131 2.94 -1.51 0.19
C SER A 131 4.02 -2.59 0.11
N GLU A 132 5.14 -2.41 0.80
CA GLU A 132 6.17 -3.45 0.92
C GLU A 132 5.70 -4.57 1.87
N MET A 133 5.10 -4.22 2.99
CA MET A 133 4.56 -5.17 3.98
C MET A 133 3.52 -6.10 3.34
N VAL A 134 2.50 -5.56 2.65
CA VAL A 134 1.43 -6.39 2.09
C VAL A 134 1.95 -7.37 1.05
N ASN A 135 2.97 -7.02 0.28
CA ASN A 135 3.58 -7.94 -0.67
C ASN A 135 4.28 -9.12 0.04
N ARG A 136 4.95 -8.88 1.18
CA ARG A 136 5.54 -9.98 1.98
C ARG A 136 4.46 -10.86 2.60
N VAL A 137 3.43 -10.25 3.18
CA VAL A 137 2.32 -10.99 3.83
C VAL A 137 1.53 -11.83 2.83
N THR A 138 1.21 -11.27 1.66
CA THR A 138 0.48 -12.01 0.63
C THR A 138 1.30 -13.17 0.06
N ASP A 139 2.61 -13.01 -0.08
CA ASP A 139 3.52 -14.08 -0.52
C ASP A 139 3.56 -15.24 0.50
N MET A 140 3.70 -14.91 1.79
CA MET A 140 3.61 -15.91 2.86
C MET A 140 2.24 -16.60 2.88
N GLY A 141 1.16 -15.88 2.65
CA GLY A 141 -0.19 -16.44 2.56
C GLY A 141 -0.32 -17.46 1.43
N VAL A 142 0.19 -17.15 0.22
CA VAL A 142 0.25 -18.11 -0.90
C VAL A 142 1.06 -19.34 -0.52
N GLN A 143 2.19 -19.15 0.13
CA GLN A 143 3.07 -20.25 0.55
C GLN A 143 2.39 -21.18 1.57
N ILE A 144 1.68 -20.66 2.56
CA ILE A 144 0.93 -21.45 3.56
C ILE A 144 -0.17 -22.29 2.90
N LEU A 145 -0.89 -21.70 1.92
CA LEU A 145 -1.92 -22.42 1.19
C LEU A 145 -1.35 -23.46 0.20
N GLY A 146 -0.06 -23.35 -0.15
CA GLY A 146 0.59 -24.20 -1.13
C GLY A 146 -0.07 -24.12 -2.50
N GLY A 147 -0.23 -25.24 -3.21
CA GLY A 147 -0.86 -25.26 -4.53
C GLY A 147 -2.25 -24.62 -4.60
N ARG A 148 -3.02 -24.68 -3.51
CA ARG A 148 -4.32 -24.01 -3.40
C ARG A 148 -4.18 -22.48 -3.40
N GLY A 149 -3.16 -21.93 -2.78
CA GLY A 149 -2.87 -20.49 -2.79
C GLY A 149 -2.53 -19.93 -4.17
N TYR A 150 -2.11 -20.79 -5.10
CA TYR A 150 -1.79 -20.43 -6.48
C TYR A 150 -3.00 -20.48 -7.43
N MET A 151 -4.11 -21.07 -7.00
CA MET A 151 -5.31 -21.26 -7.81
C MET A 151 -6.25 -20.04 -7.72
N ARG A 152 -6.79 -19.60 -8.86
CA ARG A 152 -7.67 -18.42 -8.99
C ARG A 152 -8.98 -18.51 -8.19
N GLU A 153 -9.41 -19.69 -7.80
CA GLU A 153 -10.58 -19.90 -6.96
C GLU A 153 -10.37 -19.45 -5.49
N ASN A 154 -9.11 -19.19 -5.11
CA ASN A 154 -8.76 -18.72 -3.78
C ASN A 154 -8.52 -17.19 -3.76
N PRO A 155 -9.03 -16.47 -2.75
CA PRO A 155 -8.87 -15.02 -2.66
C PRO A 155 -7.42 -14.59 -2.48
N VAL A 156 -6.55 -15.44 -1.92
CA VAL A 156 -5.15 -15.12 -1.63
C VAL A 156 -4.35 -14.91 -2.92
N GLU A 157 -4.53 -15.76 -3.96
CA GLU A 157 -3.91 -15.59 -5.27
C GLU A 157 -4.25 -14.24 -5.88
N ARG A 158 -5.54 -13.87 -5.86
CA ARG A 158 -5.98 -12.60 -6.39
C ARG A 158 -5.40 -11.43 -5.60
N LEU A 159 -5.42 -11.47 -4.26
CA LEU A 159 -4.85 -10.44 -3.42
C LEU A 159 -3.35 -10.29 -3.64
N TRP A 160 -2.60 -11.38 -3.80
CA TRP A 160 -1.18 -11.36 -4.13
C TRP A 160 -0.89 -10.61 -5.45
N ARG A 161 -1.68 -10.86 -6.51
CA ARG A 161 -1.58 -10.12 -7.77
C ARG A 161 -2.01 -8.65 -7.63
N ASP A 162 -3.14 -8.41 -7.00
CA ASP A 162 -3.74 -7.08 -6.90
C ASP A 162 -2.87 -6.14 -6.07
N GLN A 163 -2.28 -6.62 -4.98
CA GLN A 163 -1.43 -5.81 -4.10
C GLN A 163 -0.04 -5.53 -4.71
N ARG A 164 0.35 -6.25 -5.75
CA ARG A 164 1.65 -6.02 -6.40
C ARG A 164 1.78 -4.62 -6.99
N VAL A 165 0.69 -4.05 -7.47
CA VAL A 165 0.66 -2.70 -8.07
C VAL A 165 0.87 -1.60 -7.04
N ASP A 166 0.61 -1.86 -5.75
CA ASP A 166 0.77 -0.86 -4.68
C ASP A 166 2.20 -0.37 -4.50
N ARG A 167 3.19 -1.15 -4.93
CA ARG A 167 4.59 -0.73 -4.99
C ARG A 167 4.92 0.18 -6.18
N ILE A 168 3.99 0.34 -7.12
CA ILE A 168 4.22 1.00 -8.42
C ILE A 168 3.47 2.33 -8.52
N TRP A 169 2.16 2.32 -8.34
CA TRP A 169 1.33 3.52 -8.53
C TRP A 169 1.46 4.53 -7.39
N GLU A 170 0.91 5.73 -7.59
CA GLU A 170 1.01 6.88 -6.66
C GLU A 170 2.46 7.22 -6.25
N GLY A 171 3.38 6.86 -7.14
CA GLY A 171 4.83 6.93 -6.96
C GLY A 171 5.40 5.61 -6.47
N THR A 172 6.37 5.09 -7.22
CA THR A 172 6.99 3.79 -6.91
C THR A 172 7.67 3.80 -5.54
N SER A 173 7.98 2.61 -5.02
CA SER A 173 8.74 2.47 -3.77
C SER A 173 10.06 3.24 -3.77
N GLU A 174 10.72 3.34 -4.94
CA GLU A 174 11.95 4.11 -5.14
C GLU A 174 11.67 5.62 -5.04
N ILE A 175 10.60 6.10 -5.65
CA ILE A 175 10.18 7.51 -5.55
C ILE A 175 9.82 7.87 -4.11
N GLN A 176 9.13 6.99 -3.38
CA GLN A 176 8.85 7.24 -1.95
C GLN A 176 10.16 7.36 -1.15
N ARG A 177 11.14 6.47 -1.38
CA ARG A 177 12.47 6.57 -0.76
C ARG A 177 13.18 7.89 -1.09
N ASN A 178 13.08 8.36 -2.33
CA ASN A 178 13.65 9.64 -2.72
C ASN A 178 12.99 10.83 -1.99
N VAL A 179 11.67 10.80 -1.82
CA VAL A 179 10.94 11.84 -1.05
C VAL A 179 11.39 11.84 0.40
N ILE A 180 11.40 10.65 1.03
CA ILE A 180 11.82 10.46 2.43
C ILE A 180 13.28 10.91 2.61
N GLY A 181 14.18 10.40 1.78
CA GLY A 181 15.61 10.75 1.83
C GLY A 181 15.89 12.22 1.61
N GLY A 182 15.14 12.87 0.72
CA GLY A 182 15.21 14.31 0.51
C GLY A 182 14.77 15.13 1.73
N MET A 183 13.80 14.63 2.49
CA MET A 183 13.37 15.27 3.74
C MET A 183 14.36 15.03 4.88
N ILE A 184 14.90 13.81 5.00
CA ILE A 184 15.96 13.50 5.98
C ILE A 184 17.17 14.43 5.79
N LYS A 185 17.62 14.63 4.54
CA LYS A 185 18.73 15.54 4.23
C LYS A 185 18.45 16.99 4.63
N LYS A 186 17.19 17.43 4.60
CA LYS A 186 16.81 18.83 4.87
C LYS A 186 16.47 19.09 6.33
N ARG A 187 15.92 18.12 7.05
CA ARG A 187 15.31 18.30 8.38
C ARG A 187 15.77 17.27 9.43
N GLY A 188 16.68 16.35 9.08
CA GLY A 188 17.12 15.29 9.96
C GLY A 188 16.17 14.07 9.99
N THR A 189 16.50 13.11 10.83
CA THR A 189 15.74 11.85 11.02
C THR A 189 14.59 11.99 12.01
N ASP A 190 14.68 12.95 12.93
CA ASP A 190 13.77 13.16 14.06
C ASP A 190 12.33 13.35 13.59
N LEU A 191 12.16 13.96 12.42
CA LEU A 191 10.85 14.08 11.77
C LEU A 191 10.12 12.74 11.54
N TYR A 192 10.81 11.60 11.60
CA TYR A 192 10.21 10.26 11.46
C TYR A 192 10.23 9.46 12.75
N THR A 193 11.13 9.75 13.68
CA THR A 193 11.32 9.01 14.92
C THR A 193 10.55 9.61 16.09
N GLU A 194 10.39 10.93 16.12
CA GLU A 194 9.63 11.64 17.15
C GLU A 194 8.14 11.77 16.77
N TRP A 195 7.29 11.98 17.77
CA TRP A 195 5.89 12.30 17.56
C TRP A 195 5.75 13.76 17.10
N ALA A 196 4.80 14.04 16.21
CA ALA A 196 4.62 15.39 15.65
C ALA A 196 4.12 16.43 16.68
N TYR A 197 3.62 15.97 17.81
CA TYR A 197 2.99 16.77 18.87
C TYR A 197 3.49 16.31 20.24
N GLU A 198 4.78 16.39 20.48
CA GLU A 198 5.30 16.43 21.85
C GLU A 198 5.17 17.88 22.32
N GLU A 199 4.42 18.08 23.43
CA GLU A 199 4.28 19.37 24.12
C GLU A 199 5.61 19.83 24.71
#